data_f9df49d928dbfec7ee99b44fe285f555
#
_entry.id   f9df49d928dbfec7ee99b44fe285f555
#
_cell.length_a   1.000
_cell.length_b   1.000
_cell.length_c   1.000
_cell.angle_alpha   90.00
_cell.angle_beta   90.00
_cell.angle_gamma   90.00
#
_symmetry.space_group_name_H-M   'P 1'
#
loop_
_entity.id
_entity.type
_entity.pdbx_description
1 polymer ?
#
loop_
_entity_poly.entity_id
_entity_poly.type
_entity_poly.pdbx_seq_one_letter_code
_entity_poly.pdbx_strand_id
1 'polypeptide(L)'
;MSLFQPIPNAGSGADTTRPLADRMRQRTLDEFVGQEQLINPGKPLRTQIERDDMGSLIFWGPPGTGKTTLAKIIANMTKAEFIEFSAVLAGIKEIKQVMADAERARQYGTRTIVFIDEIHRFNKAQQDAFLPHVEKGNIRLIGATTENPSFEINSALLSRCRVYVLQPLTEDQIVLLLRRALSDRERGLGEMNLTASDEVLRKIANYTSGDARSAYNVLEVAAGLASSPTNENGVPHVSPGLRDVGVTTGENRSSEATATSPGLAKTARPGAPQSSPPSRKERAKGGATAPQEMTDAIVRDALQKKVLLYDKTGEEHYNLISALHKSVRNSDPDAALYWLGRMLEAGEDPLYIARRVVRMAVEDIGLADPSALSLCMAARDAVDFIGMPEGNLALAQAVVYLSAAPKSNALYTAYGNVKQDVEQTSADPVPLHLRNAPTTLMKGLGYGRGYQYAHDFDEKVTDMQCLPDNLRGRVYYHPTSEGIEKRIRERLEEIRKIKSDRRRE
;
A
#
# COMPACT_ATOMS: atom_id res chain seq x y z
N MET A 1 29.24 -5.23 22.63
CA MET A 1 28.71 -3.86 22.49
C MET A 1 27.25 -3.93 22.88
N SER A 2 26.86 -3.20 23.93
CA SER A 2 25.48 -3.22 24.45
C SER A 2 24.53 -2.57 23.46
N LEU A 3 23.48 -3.29 23.04
CA LEU A 3 22.39 -2.81 22.18
C LEU A 3 21.43 -1.85 22.92
N PHE A 4 21.72 -1.58 24.17
CA PHE A 4 20.92 -0.71 25.04
C PHE A 4 21.53 0.67 25.08
N GLN A 5 21.13 1.55 24.16
CA GLN A 5 21.31 3.00 24.37
C GLN A 5 20.05 3.50 25.09
N PRO A 6 20.19 4.07 26.30
CA PRO A 6 19.10 4.80 26.91
C PRO A 6 18.72 5.96 26.00
N ILE A 7 17.40 6.18 25.84
CA ILE A 7 16.89 7.36 25.14
C ILE A 7 17.54 8.59 25.78
N PRO A 8 18.30 9.40 25.05
CA PRO A 8 18.88 10.60 25.64
C PRO A 8 17.75 11.49 26.15
N ASN A 9 17.79 11.83 27.41
CA ASN A 9 16.99 12.92 27.97
C ASN A 9 17.13 14.14 27.04
N ALA A 10 16.01 14.68 26.58
CA ALA A 10 15.94 15.86 25.74
C ALA A 10 16.61 17.04 26.45
N GLY A 11 17.90 17.26 26.17
CA GLY A 11 18.64 18.45 26.54
C GLY A 11 18.50 19.50 25.46
N SER A 12 17.86 20.58 25.78
CA SER A 12 17.89 21.94 25.24
C SER A 12 18.69 22.17 23.95
N GLY A 13 17.97 22.35 22.87
CA GLY A 13 18.41 22.81 21.56
C GLY A 13 17.53 22.18 20.50
N ALA A 14 16.69 22.97 19.81
CA ALA A 14 15.89 22.47 18.72
C ALA A 14 16.81 21.84 17.69
N ASP A 15 16.80 20.50 17.61
CA ASP A 15 17.50 19.76 16.57
C ASP A 15 16.73 19.96 15.25
N THR A 16 16.99 21.09 14.58
CA THR A 16 16.34 21.51 13.33
C THR A 16 16.64 20.57 12.16
N THR A 17 17.52 19.60 12.34
CA THR A 17 17.85 18.60 11.33
C THR A 17 16.81 17.48 11.22
N ARG A 18 15.95 17.30 12.25
CA ARG A 18 14.89 16.30 12.23
C ARG A 18 13.65 16.82 11.54
N PRO A 19 12.91 15.96 10.79
CA PRO A 19 11.65 16.35 10.15
C PRO A 19 10.62 16.92 11.14
N LEU A 20 9.87 17.91 10.74
CA LEU A 20 8.84 18.57 11.57
C LEU A 20 7.86 17.55 12.18
N ALA A 21 7.46 16.54 11.41
CA ALA A 21 6.57 15.47 11.88
C ALA A 21 7.12 14.71 13.10
N ASP A 22 8.43 14.53 13.19
CA ASP A 22 9.05 13.89 14.36
C ASP A 22 9.23 14.85 15.53
N ARG A 23 9.58 16.11 15.26
CA ARG A 23 9.73 17.15 16.28
C ARG A 23 8.39 17.47 16.98
N MET A 24 7.29 17.53 16.20
CA MET A 24 5.93 17.83 16.67
C MET A 24 5.19 16.62 17.25
N ARG A 25 5.84 15.47 17.39
CA ARG A 25 5.24 14.27 17.98
C ARG A 25 4.78 14.55 19.41
N GLN A 26 3.50 14.27 19.69
CA GLN A 26 2.89 14.47 21.00
C GLN A 26 3.57 13.58 22.05
N ARG A 27 3.72 14.12 23.27
CA ARG A 27 4.46 13.47 24.38
C ARG A 27 3.56 12.94 25.48
N THR A 28 2.34 13.45 25.59
CA THR A 28 1.36 13.09 26.63
C THR A 28 0.00 12.78 26.01
N LEU A 29 -0.87 12.08 26.76
CA LEU A 29 -2.24 11.82 26.33
C LEU A 29 -3.07 13.10 26.17
N ASP A 30 -2.78 14.15 26.95
CA ASP A 30 -3.49 15.43 26.89
C ASP A 30 -3.05 16.28 25.67
N GLU A 31 -1.83 16.10 25.20
CA GLU A 31 -1.38 16.69 23.93
C GLU A 31 -1.96 15.94 22.71
N PHE A 32 -2.33 14.66 22.88
CA PHE A 32 -2.73 13.80 21.79
C PHE A 32 -4.02 14.30 21.14
N VAL A 33 -4.01 14.46 19.82
CA VAL A 33 -5.14 14.97 19.04
C VAL A 33 -5.81 13.82 18.29
N GLY A 34 -7.13 13.79 18.36
CA GLY A 34 -7.93 12.73 17.77
C GLY A 34 -8.06 11.49 18.65
N GLN A 35 -8.79 10.51 18.17
CA GLN A 35 -9.06 9.23 18.82
C GLN A 35 -9.80 9.37 20.16
N GLU A 36 -10.67 10.35 20.29
CA GLU A 36 -11.42 10.66 21.51
C GLU A 36 -12.22 9.45 22.01
N GLN A 37 -12.65 8.58 21.10
CA GLN A 37 -13.34 7.33 21.41
C GLN A 37 -12.46 6.33 22.21
N LEU A 38 -11.14 6.49 22.15
CA LEU A 38 -10.16 5.60 22.80
C LEU A 38 -9.52 6.23 24.03
N ILE A 39 -9.20 7.53 23.97
CA ILE A 39 -8.29 8.19 24.93
C ILE A 39 -8.94 9.28 25.78
N ASN A 40 -10.21 9.63 25.58
CA ASN A 40 -10.87 10.58 26.48
C ASN A 40 -10.92 10.06 27.94
N PRO A 41 -10.96 10.94 28.94
CA PRO A 41 -11.11 10.56 30.31
C PRO A 41 -12.26 9.57 30.53
N GLY A 42 -11.99 8.50 31.27
CA GLY A 42 -12.97 7.42 31.52
C GLY A 42 -13.07 6.34 30.43
N LYS A 43 -12.38 6.48 29.29
CA LYS A 43 -12.32 5.43 28.28
C LYS A 43 -11.42 4.26 28.75
N PRO A 44 -11.77 3.01 28.36
CA PRO A 44 -11.06 1.83 28.85
C PRO A 44 -9.56 1.85 28.59
N LEU A 45 -9.11 2.27 27.39
CA LEU A 45 -7.69 2.32 27.05
C LEU A 45 -6.96 3.34 27.94
N ARG A 46 -7.50 4.57 28.08
CA ARG A 46 -6.91 5.60 28.96
C ARG A 46 -6.80 5.12 30.39
N THR A 47 -7.88 4.53 30.93
CA THR A 47 -7.89 4.01 32.30
C THR A 47 -6.84 2.91 32.50
N GLN A 48 -6.65 2.02 31.53
CA GLN A 48 -5.62 0.99 31.60
C GLN A 48 -4.19 1.57 31.56
N ILE A 49 -3.96 2.60 30.73
CA ILE A 49 -2.67 3.31 30.68
C ILE A 49 -2.38 3.98 32.03
N GLU A 50 -3.33 4.74 32.56
CA GLU A 50 -3.18 5.47 33.81
C GLU A 50 -2.97 4.55 35.04
N ARG A 51 -3.56 3.35 35.01
CA ARG A 51 -3.39 2.32 36.05
C ARG A 51 -2.17 1.43 35.85
N ASP A 52 -1.45 1.61 34.74
CA ASP A 52 -0.34 0.75 34.34
C ASP A 52 -0.73 -0.75 34.28
N ASP A 53 -1.99 -1.03 33.92
CA ASP A 53 -2.57 -2.37 33.81
C ASP A 53 -3.04 -2.67 32.39
N MET A 54 -2.11 -2.57 31.44
CA MET A 54 -2.38 -2.87 30.05
C MET A 54 -2.01 -4.30 29.70
N GLY A 55 -2.86 -4.95 28.90
CA GLY A 55 -2.52 -6.18 28.18
C GLY A 55 -1.77 -5.89 26.88
N SER A 56 -1.49 -6.95 26.12
CA SER A 56 -1.00 -6.81 24.74
C SER A 56 -2.08 -6.26 23.84
N LEU A 57 -1.70 -5.40 22.88
CA LEU A 57 -2.64 -4.70 22.03
C LEU A 57 -2.09 -4.48 20.60
N ILE A 58 -2.99 -4.25 19.66
CA ILE A 58 -2.69 -3.95 18.28
C ILE A 58 -3.43 -2.66 17.91
N PHE A 59 -2.69 -1.67 17.41
CA PHE A 59 -3.23 -0.45 16.82
C PHE A 59 -3.38 -0.64 15.31
N TRP A 60 -4.60 -0.59 14.83
CA TRP A 60 -4.92 -0.69 13.41
C TRP A 60 -5.54 0.61 12.91
N GLY A 61 -5.09 1.11 11.76
CA GLY A 61 -5.65 2.30 11.13
C GLY A 61 -4.71 2.89 10.08
N PRO A 62 -5.19 3.88 9.29
CA PRO A 62 -4.42 4.51 8.23
C PRO A 62 -3.10 5.15 8.70
N PRO A 63 -2.18 5.48 7.77
CA PRO A 63 -0.97 6.22 8.10
C PRO A 63 -1.28 7.56 8.78
N GLY A 64 -0.36 8.04 9.60
CA GLY A 64 -0.46 9.37 10.24
C GLY A 64 -1.53 9.55 11.31
N THR A 65 -2.28 8.48 11.69
CA THR A 65 -3.34 8.53 12.73
C THR A 65 -2.82 8.50 14.16
N GLY A 66 -1.50 8.42 14.37
CA GLY A 66 -0.86 8.47 15.69
C GLY A 66 -0.53 7.13 16.34
N LYS A 67 -0.58 5.99 15.62
CA LYS A 67 -0.28 4.65 16.18
C LYS A 67 1.05 4.59 16.93
N THR A 68 2.14 4.95 16.26
CA THR A 68 3.50 4.98 16.84
C THR A 68 3.62 6.03 17.94
N THR A 69 2.93 7.16 17.81
CA THR A 69 2.91 8.21 18.82
C THR A 69 2.24 7.73 20.10
N LEU A 70 1.07 7.09 19.97
CA LEU A 70 0.34 6.55 21.13
C LEU A 70 1.14 5.45 21.83
N ALA A 71 1.82 4.58 21.09
CA ALA A 71 2.71 3.57 21.67
C ALA A 71 3.85 4.20 22.49
N LYS A 72 4.46 5.28 21.98
CA LYS A 72 5.53 6.02 22.71
C LYS A 72 5.00 6.76 23.93
N ILE A 73 3.81 7.35 23.87
CA ILE A 73 3.15 7.95 25.03
C ILE A 73 2.91 6.89 26.13
N ILE A 74 2.39 5.73 25.75
CA ILE A 74 2.17 4.61 26.65
C ILE A 74 3.49 4.18 27.33
N ALA A 75 4.53 4.05 26.54
CA ALA A 75 5.86 3.71 27.04
C ALA A 75 6.38 4.70 28.09
N ASN A 76 6.21 6.00 27.83
CA ASN A 76 6.63 7.07 28.75
C ASN A 76 5.81 7.13 30.03
N MET A 77 4.53 6.73 29.99
CA MET A 77 3.63 6.73 31.14
C MET A 77 3.76 5.48 32.01
N THR A 78 4.29 4.40 31.45
CA THR A 78 4.49 3.14 32.16
C THR A 78 5.92 3.05 32.68
N LYS A 79 6.13 2.30 33.77
CA LYS A 79 7.48 2.03 34.32
C LYS A 79 8.15 0.84 33.63
N ALA A 80 7.74 0.52 32.41
CA ALA A 80 8.24 -0.62 31.67
C ALA A 80 9.44 -0.24 30.79
N GLU A 81 10.35 -1.17 30.58
CA GLU A 81 11.37 -1.06 29.55
C GLU A 81 10.71 -1.12 28.18
N PHE A 82 11.02 -0.15 27.30
CA PHE A 82 10.42 -0.06 25.96
C PHE A 82 11.43 -0.45 24.90
N ILE A 83 11.08 -1.48 24.12
CA ILE A 83 11.92 -1.99 23.04
C ILE A 83 11.15 -1.84 21.73
N GLU A 84 11.72 -1.07 20.81
CA GLU A 84 11.14 -0.82 19.48
C GLU A 84 11.78 -1.75 18.44
N PHE A 85 10.95 -2.54 17.74
CA PHE A 85 11.37 -3.34 16.60
C PHE A 85 10.88 -2.72 15.31
N SER A 86 11.79 -2.61 14.34
CA SER A 86 11.41 -2.40 12.95
C SER A 86 11.21 -3.76 12.29
N ALA A 87 10.00 -4.02 11.79
CA ALA A 87 9.68 -5.27 11.10
C ALA A 87 10.53 -5.50 9.83
N VAL A 88 11.14 -4.46 9.29
CA VAL A 88 11.98 -4.52 8.09
C VAL A 88 13.40 -5.02 8.40
N LEU A 89 13.92 -4.77 9.60
CA LEU A 89 15.32 -5.02 9.96
C LEU A 89 15.50 -6.19 10.93
N ALA A 90 14.47 -6.56 11.70
CA ALA A 90 14.59 -7.53 12.77
C ALA A 90 14.58 -8.98 12.28
N GLY A 91 15.71 -9.67 12.46
CA GLY A 91 15.84 -11.12 12.24
C GLY A 91 15.28 -11.94 13.41
N ILE A 92 14.94 -13.22 13.13
CA ILE A 92 14.43 -14.17 14.15
C ILE A 92 15.41 -14.33 15.34
N LYS A 93 16.72 -14.17 15.11
CA LYS A 93 17.74 -14.27 16.16
C LYS A 93 17.67 -13.10 17.14
N GLU A 94 17.45 -11.89 16.63
CA GLU A 94 17.30 -10.69 17.46
C GLU A 94 16.01 -10.74 18.30
N ILE A 95 14.91 -11.20 17.69
CA ILE A 95 13.64 -11.40 18.41
C ILE A 95 13.87 -12.37 19.57
N LYS A 96 14.50 -13.52 19.34
CA LYS A 96 14.77 -14.50 20.41
C LYS A 96 15.69 -13.97 21.49
N GLN A 97 16.69 -13.15 21.13
CA GLN A 97 17.58 -12.54 22.12
C GLN A 97 16.82 -11.59 23.05
N VAL A 98 16.02 -10.68 22.45
CA VAL A 98 15.22 -9.73 23.23
C VAL A 98 14.18 -10.44 24.10
N MET A 99 13.58 -11.53 23.60
CA MET A 99 12.65 -12.33 24.40
C MET A 99 13.33 -12.96 25.62
N ALA A 100 14.57 -13.47 25.47
CA ALA A 100 15.35 -14.02 26.58
C ALA A 100 15.77 -12.92 27.59
N ASP A 101 16.06 -11.72 27.10
CA ASP A 101 16.40 -10.57 27.95
C ASP A 101 15.16 -10.09 28.74
N ALA A 102 14.01 -10.01 28.10
CA ALA A 102 12.74 -9.67 28.76
C ALA A 102 12.32 -10.71 29.82
N GLU A 103 12.56 -12.00 29.56
CA GLU A 103 12.30 -13.06 30.54
C GLU A 103 13.22 -12.91 31.79
N ARG A 104 14.48 -12.55 31.58
CA ARG A 104 15.42 -12.25 32.66
C ARG A 104 15.01 -11.00 33.44
N ALA A 105 14.68 -9.90 32.72
CA ALA A 105 14.25 -8.65 33.32
C ALA A 105 13.02 -8.83 34.23
N ARG A 106 12.09 -9.67 33.81
CA ARG A 106 10.90 -10.01 34.62
C ARG A 106 11.25 -10.68 35.95
N GLN A 107 12.27 -11.51 35.99
CA GLN A 107 12.73 -12.14 37.25
C GLN A 107 13.19 -11.11 38.27
N TYR A 108 13.63 -9.93 37.81
CA TYR A 108 13.99 -8.79 38.64
C TYR A 108 12.87 -7.76 38.85
N GLY A 109 11.63 -8.13 38.43
CA GLY A 109 10.45 -7.28 38.57
C GLY A 109 10.28 -6.18 37.52
N THR A 110 11.13 -6.15 36.49
CA THR A 110 11.03 -5.19 35.40
C THR A 110 10.06 -5.70 34.34
N ARG A 111 9.13 -4.86 33.93
CA ARG A 111 8.19 -5.17 32.83
C ARG A 111 8.76 -4.68 31.51
N THR A 112 8.57 -5.43 30.44
CA THR A 112 9.05 -5.08 29.11
C THR A 112 7.87 -4.89 28.16
N ILE A 113 7.80 -3.74 27.50
CA ILE A 113 6.90 -3.45 26.38
C ILE A 113 7.68 -3.60 25.10
N VAL A 114 7.21 -4.44 24.22
CA VAL A 114 7.77 -4.63 22.88
C VAL A 114 6.83 -3.97 21.87
N PHE A 115 7.32 -2.93 21.23
CA PHE A 115 6.60 -2.24 20.16
C PHE A 115 7.08 -2.72 18.79
N ILE A 116 6.14 -3.11 17.93
CA ILE A 116 6.43 -3.55 16.55
C ILE A 116 5.66 -2.65 15.61
N ASP A 117 6.38 -1.79 14.92
CA ASP A 117 5.79 -1.00 13.84
C ASP A 117 5.65 -1.86 12.57
N GLU A 118 4.51 -1.74 11.91
CA GLU A 118 4.15 -2.53 10.73
C GLU A 118 4.25 -4.06 10.96
N ILE A 119 3.63 -4.55 12.04
CA ILE A 119 3.70 -5.96 12.47
C ILE A 119 3.27 -6.96 11.37
N HIS A 120 2.44 -6.54 10.42
CA HIS A 120 2.03 -7.35 9.26
C HIS A 120 3.20 -7.76 8.35
N ARG A 121 4.34 -7.05 8.40
CA ARG A 121 5.55 -7.39 7.63
C ARG A 121 6.34 -8.56 8.22
N PHE A 122 6.05 -8.95 9.44
CA PHE A 122 6.62 -10.15 10.02
C PHE A 122 5.97 -11.41 9.44
N ASN A 123 6.79 -12.38 9.04
CA ASN A 123 6.28 -13.69 8.64
C ASN A 123 5.70 -14.46 9.84
N LYS A 124 4.95 -15.53 9.56
CA LYS A 124 4.29 -16.33 10.61
C LYS A 124 5.25 -16.83 11.67
N ALA A 125 6.45 -17.29 11.29
CA ALA A 125 7.44 -17.80 12.24
C ALA A 125 8.00 -16.71 13.17
N GLN A 126 8.12 -15.48 12.68
CA GLN A 126 8.51 -14.32 13.50
C GLN A 126 7.39 -13.94 14.46
N GLN A 127 6.13 -13.93 14.00
CA GLN A 127 4.98 -13.67 14.85
C GLN A 127 4.81 -14.76 15.93
N ASP A 128 5.02 -16.03 15.59
CA ASP A 128 4.96 -17.16 16.52
C ASP A 128 6.02 -17.07 17.63
N ALA A 129 7.16 -16.47 17.35
CA ALA A 129 8.23 -16.31 18.35
C ALA A 129 7.81 -15.45 19.56
N PHE A 130 6.81 -14.56 19.41
CA PHE A 130 6.29 -13.75 20.50
C PHE A 130 5.27 -14.49 21.37
N LEU A 131 4.55 -15.49 20.83
CA LEU A 131 3.43 -16.16 21.49
C LEU A 131 3.76 -16.66 22.90
N PRO A 132 4.83 -17.45 23.12
CA PRO A 132 5.14 -17.99 24.47
C PRO A 132 5.39 -16.90 25.49
N HIS A 133 5.94 -15.76 25.06
CA HIS A 133 6.31 -14.64 25.95
C HIS A 133 5.11 -13.74 26.25
N VAL A 134 4.19 -13.58 25.29
CA VAL A 134 2.90 -12.89 25.49
C VAL A 134 2.02 -13.72 26.45
N GLU A 135 1.93 -15.04 26.24
CA GLU A 135 1.15 -15.94 27.10
C GLU A 135 1.63 -15.99 28.55
N LYS A 136 2.93 -16.07 28.74
CA LYS A 136 3.56 -16.05 30.07
C LYS A 136 3.54 -14.66 30.70
N GLY A 137 3.20 -13.60 29.94
CA GLY A 137 3.28 -12.21 30.35
C GLY A 137 4.71 -11.72 30.60
N ASN A 138 5.72 -12.33 29.95
CA ASN A 138 7.11 -11.86 29.98
C ASN A 138 7.26 -10.52 29.29
N ILE A 139 6.44 -10.31 28.26
CA ILE A 139 6.35 -9.06 27.51
C ILE A 139 4.88 -8.61 27.40
N ARG A 140 4.70 -7.31 27.20
CA ARG A 140 3.48 -6.72 26.67
C ARG A 140 3.74 -6.28 25.24
N LEU A 141 3.02 -6.85 24.30
CA LEU A 141 3.18 -6.55 22.88
C LEU A 141 2.29 -5.35 22.51
N ILE A 142 2.86 -4.36 21.85
CA ILE A 142 2.11 -3.31 21.16
C ILE A 142 2.45 -3.41 19.68
N GLY A 143 1.52 -3.96 18.87
CA GLY A 143 1.66 -3.99 17.42
C GLY A 143 1.01 -2.76 16.79
N ALA A 144 1.62 -2.19 15.74
CA ALA A 144 0.99 -1.20 14.89
C ALA A 144 0.90 -1.75 13.47
N THR A 145 -0.22 -1.50 12.79
CA THR A 145 -0.42 -1.94 11.40
C THR A 145 -1.36 -1.00 10.66
N THR A 146 -1.12 -0.84 9.37
CA THR A 146 -2.04 -0.19 8.44
C THR A 146 -2.97 -1.19 7.78
N GLU A 147 -2.62 -2.48 7.79
CA GLU A 147 -3.38 -3.54 7.16
C GLU A 147 -4.35 -4.22 8.13
N ASN A 148 -5.39 -4.86 7.59
CA ASN A 148 -6.40 -5.52 8.42
C ASN A 148 -5.78 -6.69 9.19
N PRO A 149 -5.72 -6.60 10.54
CA PRO A 149 -5.04 -7.59 11.37
C PRO A 149 -5.65 -8.99 11.26
N SER A 150 -6.91 -9.12 10.86
CA SER A 150 -7.57 -10.43 10.70
C SER A 150 -7.01 -11.26 9.55
N PHE A 151 -6.35 -10.63 8.57
CA PHE A 151 -5.75 -11.33 7.43
C PHE A 151 -4.24 -11.51 7.58
N GLU A 152 -3.57 -10.56 8.23
CA GLU A 152 -2.12 -10.46 8.24
C GLU A 152 -1.47 -10.95 9.54
N ILE A 153 -2.21 -10.96 10.63
CA ILE A 153 -1.68 -11.38 11.94
C ILE A 153 -2.14 -12.80 12.25
N ASN A 154 -1.22 -13.60 12.76
CA ASN A 154 -1.52 -14.96 13.21
C ASN A 154 -2.68 -14.96 14.21
N SER A 155 -3.69 -15.79 13.97
CA SER A 155 -4.89 -15.89 14.80
C SER A 155 -4.60 -16.20 16.29
N ALA A 156 -3.53 -16.97 16.55
CA ALA A 156 -3.08 -17.27 17.91
C ALA A 156 -2.56 -16.01 18.63
N LEU A 157 -1.83 -15.14 17.94
CA LEU A 157 -1.35 -13.87 18.48
C LEU A 157 -2.51 -12.88 18.63
N LEU A 158 -3.37 -12.80 17.61
CA LEU A 158 -4.53 -11.91 17.59
C LEU A 158 -5.50 -12.20 18.74
N SER A 159 -5.72 -13.48 19.09
CA SER A 159 -6.59 -13.88 20.20
C SER A 159 -6.10 -13.44 21.59
N ARG A 160 -4.81 -13.07 21.69
CA ARG A 160 -4.16 -12.61 22.94
C ARG A 160 -3.92 -11.11 23.01
N CYS A 161 -4.28 -10.41 21.94
CA CYS A 161 -4.13 -8.97 21.82
C CYS A 161 -5.50 -8.30 21.68
N ARG A 162 -5.67 -7.14 22.30
CA ARG A 162 -6.86 -6.32 22.05
C ARG A 162 -6.59 -5.40 20.86
N VAL A 163 -7.46 -5.43 19.87
CA VAL A 163 -7.34 -4.56 18.69
C VAL A 163 -8.06 -3.24 18.96
N TYR A 164 -7.36 -2.13 18.72
CA TYR A 164 -7.90 -0.77 18.75
C TYR A 164 -7.80 -0.17 17.36
N VAL A 165 -8.96 0.28 16.85
CA VAL A 165 -9.06 0.91 15.53
C VAL A 165 -8.87 2.41 15.68
N LEU A 166 -7.85 2.96 15.02
CA LEU A 166 -7.60 4.39 14.94
C LEU A 166 -8.23 4.94 13.65
N GLN A 167 -9.00 6.01 13.79
CA GLN A 167 -9.66 6.66 12.68
C GLN A 167 -8.76 7.72 12.04
N PRO A 168 -8.92 8.05 10.75
CA PRO A 168 -8.30 9.22 10.16
C PRO A 168 -8.61 10.47 10.99
N LEU A 169 -7.67 11.40 11.07
CA LEU A 169 -7.91 12.67 11.74
C LEU A 169 -8.89 13.52 10.93
N THR A 170 -9.76 14.27 11.62
CA THR A 170 -10.66 15.21 10.96
C THR A 170 -9.88 16.42 10.44
N GLU A 171 -10.49 17.17 9.53
CA GLU A 171 -9.92 18.42 9.00
C GLU A 171 -9.57 19.40 10.14
N ASP A 172 -10.47 19.60 11.09
CA ASP A 172 -10.25 20.49 12.23
C ASP A 172 -9.12 20.03 13.15
N GLN A 173 -8.97 18.70 13.34
CA GLN A 173 -7.86 18.12 14.10
C GLN A 173 -6.52 18.33 13.42
N ILE A 174 -6.45 18.17 12.09
CA ILE A 174 -5.24 18.49 11.31
C ILE A 174 -4.92 19.99 11.40
N VAL A 175 -5.90 20.88 11.20
CA VAL A 175 -5.71 22.34 11.33
C VAL A 175 -5.17 22.68 12.72
N LEU A 176 -5.70 22.08 13.79
CA LEU A 176 -5.20 22.27 15.14
C LEU A 176 -3.71 21.87 15.28
N LEU A 177 -3.31 20.75 14.71
CA LEU A 177 -1.93 20.28 14.71
C LEU A 177 -1.01 21.24 13.94
N LEU A 178 -1.43 21.71 12.77
CA LEU A 178 -0.66 22.66 11.98
C LEU A 178 -0.49 24.02 12.68
N ARG A 179 -1.54 24.53 13.35
CA ARG A 179 -1.45 25.75 14.16
C ARG A 179 -0.47 25.59 15.33
N ARG A 180 -0.51 24.44 16.03
CA ARG A 180 0.47 24.15 17.07
C ARG A 180 1.89 24.18 16.51
N ALA A 181 2.12 23.60 15.32
CA ALA A 181 3.44 23.60 14.70
C ALA A 181 3.93 25.00 14.30
N LEU A 182 3.03 25.87 13.84
CA LEU A 182 3.38 27.28 13.52
C LEU A 182 3.68 28.12 14.77
N SER A 183 3.05 27.82 15.90
CA SER A 183 3.22 28.59 17.15
C SER A 183 4.32 28.07 18.07
N ASP A 184 4.64 26.78 18.01
CA ASP A 184 5.65 26.16 18.88
C ASP A 184 7.07 26.60 18.47
N ARG A 185 7.74 27.34 19.36
CA ARG A 185 9.10 27.86 19.11
C ARG A 185 10.17 26.82 19.38
N GLU A 186 9.90 25.83 20.23
CA GLU A 186 10.87 24.82 20.61
C GLU A 186 10.92 23.67 19.59
N ARG A 187 9.76 23.16 19.20
CA ARG A 187 9.63 21.95 18.37
C ARG A 187 9.16 22.26 16.93
N GLY A 188 8.46 23.35 16.76
CA GLY A 188 7.79 23.72 15.53
C GLY A 188 8.54 24.74 14.67
N LEU A 189 7.76 25.61 14.06
CA LEU A 189 8.19 26.68 13.16
C LEU A 189 8.05 28.08 13.75
N GLY A 190 7.76 28.19 15.05
CA GLY A 190 7.46 29.47 15.70
C GLY A 190 8.62 30.49 15.67
N GLU A 191 9.87 30.05 15.50
CA GLU A 191 11.02 30.94 15.31
C GLU A 191 11.07 31.58 13.91
N MET A 192 10.43 30.97 12.92
CA MET A 192 10.37 31.49 11.55
C MET A 192 9.39 32.65 11.40
N ASN A 193 8.62 32.97 12.43
CA ASN A 193 7.60 34.03 12.45
C ASN A 193 6.64 33.99 11.24
N LEU A 194 6.18 32.76 10.92
CA LEU A 194 5.25 32.49 9.80
C LEU A 194 3.81 32.54 10.29
N THR A 195 2.93 33.09 9.44
CA THR A 195 1.48 33.07 9.65
C THR A 195 0.79 32.40 8.47
N ALA A 196 -0.30 31.69 8.72
CA ALA A 196 -1.14 31.10 7.70
C ALA A 196 -2.61 31.30 8.07
N SER A 197 -3.43 31.65 7.10
CA SER A 197 -4.89 31.74 7.31
C SER A 197 -5.48 30.34 7.49
N ASP A 198 -6.64 30.26 8.16
CA ASP A 198 -7.37 29.02 8.33
C ASP A 198 -7.72 28.35 7.02
N GLU A 199 -8.04 29.14 5.99
CA GLU A 199 -8.34 28.64 4.65
C GLU A 199 -7.15 27.88 4.06
N VAL A 200 -5.94 28.41 4.22
CA VAL A 200 -4.70 27.79 3.75
C VAL A 200 -4.42 26.51 4.53
N LEU A 201 -4.60 26.51 5.85
CA LEU A 201 -4.41 25.29 6.67
C LEU A 201 -5.44 24.22 6.35
N ARG A 202 -6.71 24.59 6.07
CA ARG A 202 -7.75 23.66 5.63
C ARG A 202 -7.43 23.02 4.28
N LYS A 203 -6.81 23.74 3.34
CA LYS A 203 -6.35 23.17 2.06
C LYS A 203 -5.31 22.06 2.29
N ILE A 204 -4.35 22.28 3.21
CA ILE A 204 -3.38 21.22 3.59
C ILE A 204 -4.10 20.04 4.23
N ALA A 205 -5.04 20.29 5.14
CA ALA A 205 -5.78 19.24 5.84
C ALA A 205 -6.61 18.37 4.88
N ASN A 206 -7.32 18.99 3.95
CA ASN A 206 -8.12 18.31 2.93
C ASN A 206 -7.27 17.47 1.99
N TYR A 207 -6.13 18.01 1.56
CA TYR A 207 -5.20 17.28 0.70
C TYR A 207 -4.63 16.04 1.37
N THR A 208 -4.35 16.08 2.66
CA THR A 208 -3.70 14.99 3.39
C THR A 208 -4.67 13.96 3.95
N SER A 209 -5.98 14.16 3.79
CA SER A 209 -7.04 13.19 4.08
C SER A 209 -6.90 12.50 5.45
N GLY A 210 -6.54 13.28 6.48
CA GLY A 210 -6.41 12.77 7.86
C GLY A 210 -5.04 12.21 8.25
N ASP A 211 -4.02 12.31 7.38
CA ASP A 211 -2.63 11.95 7.69
C ASP A 211 -1.85 13.14 8.26
N ALA A 212 -1.64 13.16 9.57
CA ALA A 212 -0.89 14.22 10.24
C ALA A 212 0.58 14.29 9.83
N ARG A 213 1.23 13.16 9.54
CA ARG A 213 2.64 13.13 9.10
C ARG A 213 2.78 13.83 7.76
N SER A 214 1.90 13.53 6.83
CA SER A 214 1.85 14.18 5.52
C SER A 214 1.55 15.67 5.65
N ALA A 215 0.64 16.07 6.54
CA ALA A 215 0.30 17.46 6.79
C ALA A 215 1.50 18.27 7.32
N TYR A 216 2.24 17.74 8.29
CA TYR A 216 3.46 18.38 8.79
C TYR A 216 4.55 18.51 7.71
N ASN A 217 4.72 17.49 6.88
CA ASN A 217 5.71 17.55 5.82
C ASN A 217 5.36 18.61 4.75
N VAL A 218 4.07 18.74 4.38
CA VAL A 218 3.61 19.80 3.47
C VAL A 218 3.84 21.18 4.10
N LEU A 219 3.53 21.32 5.39
CA LEU A 219 3.77 22.57 6.11
C LEU A 219 5.25 22.93 6.15
N GLU A 220 6.14 21.97 6.38
CA GLU A 220 7.59 22.18 6.43
C GLU A 220 8.15 22.63 5.07
N VAL A 221 7.70 22.01 3.97
CA VAL A 221 8.07 22.43 2.61
C VAL A 221 7.54 23.84 2.30
N ALA A 222 6.27 24.12 2.64
CA ALA A 222 5.67 25.43 2.44
C ALA A 222 6.39 26.53 3.25
N ALA A 223 6.80 26.22 4.48
CA ALA A 223 7.59 27.12 5.31
C ALA A 223 8.96 27.42 4.72
N GLY A 224 9.63 26.41 4.14
CA GLY A 224 10.90 26.59 3.44
C GLY A 224 10.75 27.47 2.20
N LEU A 225 9.67 27.32 1.43
CA LEU A 225 9.38 28.15 0.27
C LEU A 225 9.06 29.59 0.68
N ALA A 226 8.28 29.79 1.75
CA ALA A 226 7.95 31.11 2.26
C ALA A 226 9.17 31.89 2.75
N SER A 227 10.15 31.21 3.35
CA SER A 227 11.36 31.82 3.91
C SER A 227 12.48 32.05 2.89
N SER A 228 12.32 31.55 1.66
CA SER A 228 13.30 31.79 0.58
C SER A 228 13.18 33.23 0.07
N PRO A 229 14.29 33.99 -0.09
CA PRO A 229 14.22 35.34 -0.62
C PRO A 229 13.66 35.31 -2.04
N THR A 230 12.50 35.89 -2.25
CA THR A 230 11.93 36.08 -3.59
C THR A 230 12.75 37.13 -4.35
N ASN A 231 13.29 36.77 -5.50
CA ASN A 231 13.73 37.75 -6.47
C ASN A 231 12.53 38.51 -7.02
N GLU A 232 12.67 39.79 -7.31
CA GLU A 232 11.63 40.73 -7.78
C GLU A 232 10.80 40.26 -9.01
N ASN A 233 11.11 39.09 -9.57
CA ASN A 233 10.39 38.48 -10.72
C ASN A 233 9.53 37.24 -10.36
N GLY A 234 9.28 36.96 -9.07
CA GLY A 234 8.29 35.94 -8.65
C GLY A 234 8.65 34.47 -8.95
N VAL A 235 9.91 34.15 -9.29
CA VAL A 235 10.36 32.79 -9.55
C VAL A 235 11.38 32.38 -8.49
N PRO A 236 11.19 31.27 -7.75
CA PRO A 236 12.15 30.78 -6.77
C PRO A 236 13.45 30.34 -7.44
N HIS A 237 14.58 30.85 -6.97
CA HIS A 237 15.91 30.45 -7.45
C HIS A 237 16.26 29.09 -6.86
N VAL A 238 16.22 28.02 -7.66
CA VAL A 238 16.75 26.72 -7.30
C VAL A 238 18.26 26.72 -7.55
N SER A 239 19.07 26.72 -6.49
CA SER A 239 20.50 26.51 -6.62
C SER A 239 20.79 25.11 -7.15
N PRO A 240 21.62 24.94 -8.22
CA PRO A 240 21.94 23.61 -8.75
C PRO A 240 23.05 22.99 -7.89
N GLY A 241 22.66 22.14 -6.99
CA GLY A 241 23.54 21.39 -6.11
C GLY A 241 23.24 19.90 -6.08
N LEU A 242 23.21 19.25 -7.25
CA LEU A 242 23.34 17.80 -7.35
C LEU A 242 24.10 17.49 -8.65
N ARG A 243 25.29 16.95 -8.48
CA ARG A 243 26.19 16.54 -9.57
C ARG A 243 25.54 15.37 -10.31
N ASP A 244 25.46 15.53 -11.64
CA ASP A 244 25.18 14.45 -12.57
C ASP A 244 26.20 13.32 -12.39
N VAL A 245 25.65 12.12 -12.08
CA VAL A 245 26.39 10.88 -12.29
C VAL A 245 26.07 10.43 -13.71
N GLY A 246 26.97 10.76 -14.63
CA GLY A 246 26.87 10.38 -16.03
C GLY A 246 26.93 8.88 -16.21
N VAL A 247 25.93 8.35 -16.88
CA VAL A 247 25.94 7.02 -17.49
C VAL A 247 26.49 7.18 -18.88
N THR A 248 27.70 6.68 -19.10
CA THR A 248 28.33 6.57 -20.41
C THR A 248 27.74 5.40 -21.18
N THR A 249 27.00 5.69 -22.24
CA THR A 249 26.78 4.74 -23.33
C THR A 249 27.77 5.09 -24.46
N GLY A 250 28.63 4.14 -24.76
CA GLY A 250 29.56 4.25 -25.86
C GLY A 250 28.88 4.04 -27.22
N GLU A 251 29.21 4.90 -28.17
CA GLU A 251 29.18 4.55 -29.57
C GLU A 251 30.42 5.09 -30.29
N ASN A 252 31.13 4.15 -30.91
CA ASN A 252 32.25 4.34 -31.84
C ASN A 252 31.78 5.08 -33.10
N ARG A 253 32.61 6.07 -33.55
CA ARG A 253 32.99 6.18 -34.96
C ARG A 253 34.19 7.11 -35.15
N SER A 254 35.12 6.57 -35.86
CA SER A 254 36.38 7.06 -36.41
C SER A 254 36.28 8.31 -37.31
N SER A 255 37.26 9.19 -37.29
CA SER A 255 38.25 9.45 -38.33
C SER A 255 38.82 10.89 -38.29
N GLU A 256 40.15 10.94 -38.33
CA GLU A 256 41.12 11.81 -38.99
C GLU A 256 41.29 13.28 -38.57
N ALA A 257 42.36 13.48 -37.88
CA ALA A 257 43.62 14.17 -38.29
C ALA A 257 43.51 15.63 -38.76
N THR A 258 44.16 16.56 -38.07
CA THR A 258 45.41 17.18 -38.46
C THR A 258 45.92 18.19 -37.41
N ALA A 259 47.24 18.14 -37.26
CA ALA A 259 48.07 18.92 -36.36
C ALA A 259 48.10 20.43 -36.68
N THR A 260 48.37 21.25 -35.67
CA THR A 260 49.52 22.16 -35.62
C THR A 260 49.50 23.01 -34.33
N SER A 261 50.58 22.92 -33.55
CA SER A 261 51.12 23.95 -32.64
C SER A 261 52.20 24.71 -33.39
N PRO A 262 52.82 25.79 -32.88
CA PRO A 262 52.95 26.37 -31.56
C PRO A 262 53.00 27.92 -31.51
N GLY A 263 53.08 28.51 -30.30
CA GLY A 263 53.47 29.91 -30.18
C GLY A 263 53.44 30.47 -28.76
N LEU A 264 54.61 30.49 -28.15
CA LEU A 264 54.92 31.25 -26.92
C LEU A 264 54.85 32.77 -27.14
N ALA A 265 54.35 33.50 -26.12
CA ALA A 265 54.95 34.77 -25.73
C ALA A 265 54.61 35.20 -24.32
N LYS A 266 55.65 35.47 -23.54
CA LYS A 266 55.66 36.13 -22.23
C LYS A 266 55.33 37.61 -22.38
N THR A 267 54.68 38.22 -21.33
CA THR A 267 55.21 39.46 -20.68
C THR A 267 54.35 39.90 -19.48
N ALA A 268 54.92 39.95 -18.33
CA ALA A 268 55.12 41.07 -17.39
C ALA A 268 53.89 41.70 -16.69
N ARG A 269 53.92 41.64 -15.34
CA ARG A 269 53.28 42.49 -14.32
C ARG A 269 53.66 43.96 -14.46
N PRO A 270 52.91 44.95 -13.84
CA PRO A 270 52.87 45.10 -12.40
C PRO A 270 51.60 45.82 -11.84
N GLY A 271 51.45 45.79 -10.52
CA GLY A 271 50.92 46.93 -9.74
C GLY A 271 49.57 46.67 -9.00
N ALA A 272 49.65 46.29 -7.73
CA ALA A 272 48.59 46.43 -6.76
C ALA A 272 48.49 47.87 -6.23
N PRO A 273 47.32 48.26 -5.73
CA PRO A 273 47.35 48.85 -4.39
C PRO A 273 46.37 48.14 -3.41
N GLN A 274 46.87 48.00 -2.21
CA GLN A 274 46.17 47.58 -1.00
C GLN A 274 45.13 48.63 -0.62
N SER A 275 43.91 48.17 -0.29
CA SER A 275 42.99 48.97 0.51
C SER A 275 42.48 48.10 1.68
N SER A 276 42.63 48.63 2.84
CA SER A 276 42.36 48.12 4.19
C SER A 276 40.88 47.75 4.40
N PRO A 277 40.57 46.79 5.30
CA PRO A 277 39.19 46.44 5.57
C PRO A 277 38.50 47.51 6.42
N PRO A 278 37.20 47.79 6.18
CA PRO A 278 36.46 48.70 7.03
C PRO A 278 36.04 48.00 8.35
N SER A 279 36.17 48.78 9.41
CA SER A 279 35.86 48.50 10.78
C SER A 279 34.45 47.92 11.01
N ARG A 280 34.43 46.99 11.94
CA ARG A 280 33.26 46.40 12.60
C ARG A 280 32.35 47.51 13.16
N LYS A 281 31.28 47.85 12.42
CA LYS A 281 30.15 48.64 12.98
C LYS A 281 29.16 47.72 13.62
N GLU A 282 28.72 48.13 14.79
CA GLU A 282 27.77 47.58 15.70
C GLU A 282 26.56 46.90 15.07
N ARG A 283 26.29 45.70 15.55
CA ARG A 283 25.04 44.98 15.32
C ARG A 283 23.90 45.77 15.91
N ALA A 284 23.12 46.44 15.11
CA ALA A 284 21.85 47.04 15.50
C ALA A 284 20.93 45.94 16.07
N LYS A 285 20.36 46.20 17.23
CA LYS A 285 19.33 45.39 17.88
C LYS A 285 18.18 45.12 16.95
N GLY A 286 17.75 43.82 16.93
CA GLY A 286 16.71 43.33 16.04
C GLY A 286 15.43 44.12 16.08
N GLY A 287 15.08 44.71 14.95
CA GLY A 287 13.71 45.06 14.64
C GLY A 287 12.95 43.75 14.38
N ALA A 288 11.81 43.56 15.04
CA ALA A 288 10.92 42.46 14.76
C ALA A 288 10.54 42.52 13.27
N THR A 289 11.02 41.56 12.49
CA THR A 289 10.59 41.37 11.10
C THR A 289 9.07 41.11 11.10
N ALA A 290 8.32 41.80 10.23
CA ALA A 290 6.89 41.54 10.07
C ALA A 290 6.66 40.05 9.80
N PRO A 291 5.59 39.45 10.33
CA PRO A 291 5.29 38.04 10.08
C PRO A 291 5.14 37.79 8.59
N GLN A 292 5.78 36.73 8.14
CA GLN A 292 5.75 36.34 6.73
C GLN A 292 4.53 35.45 6.49
N GLU A 293 3.65 35.84 5.59
CA GLU A 293 2.40 35.12 5.33
C GLU A 293 2.62 33.97 4.36
N MET A 294 2.20 32.77 4.76
CA MET A 294 2.13 31.59 3.90
C MET A 294 0.90 31.70 3.02
N THR A 295 1.07 32.07 1.76
CA THR A 295 -0.01 32.28 0.80
C THR A 295 -0.48 30.95 0.19
N ASP A 296 -1.69 30.97 -0.40
CA ASP A 296 -2.27 29.84 -1.14
C ASP A 296 -1.37 29.37 -2.29
N ALA A 297 -0.68 30.27 -2.98
CA ALA A 297 0.27 29.92 -4.05
C ALA A 297 1.44 29.08 -3.53
N ILE A 298 2.03 29.46 -2.39
CA ILE A 298 3.13 28.72 -1.75
C ILE A 298 2.69 27.30 -1.36
N VAL A 299 1.47 27.17 -0.82
CA VAL A 299 0.94 25.85 -0.44
C VAL A 299 0.64 25.00 -1.67
N ARG A 300 0.10 25.56 -2.75
CA ARG A 300 -0.06 24.81 -4.02
C ARG A 300 1.27 24.31 -4.56
N ASP A 301 2.31 25.13 -4.55
CA ASP A 301 3.64 24.72 -5.00
C ASP A 301 4.25 23.62 -4.10
N ALA A 302 4.03 23.72 -2.79
CA ALA A 302 4.42 22.68 -1.85
C ALA A 302 3.67 21.36 -2.09
N LEU A 303 2.39 21.44 -2.43
CA LEU A 303 1.55 20.29 -2.77
C LEU A 303 1.96 19.65 -4.10
N GLN A 304 2.26 20.45 -5.15
CA GLN A 304 2.71 19.93 -6.46
C GLN A 304 4.05 19.21 -6.38
N LYS A 305 4.99 19.66 -5.56
CA LYS A 305 6.27 18.98 -5.33
C LYS A 305 6.13 17.66 -4.60
N LYS A 306 4.96 17.36 -4.03
CA LYS A 306 4.68 16.17 -3.22
C LYS A 306 3.58 15.28 -3.79
N VAL A 307 3.27 15.38 -5.08
CA VAL A 307 2.47 14.33 -5.73
C VAL A 307 3.23 13.01 -5.57
N LEU A 308 2.55 12.00 -4.96
CA LEU A 308 2.98 10.60 -4.92
C LEU A 308 3.58 10.09 -3.59
N LEU A 309 2.87 10.28 -2.49
CA LEU A 309 2.95 9.27 -1.43
C LEU A 309 1.61 8.50 -1.39
N TYR A 310 1.33 7.81 -2.49
CA TYR A 310 0.40 6.71 -2.52
C TYR A 310 1.08 5.51 -1.82
N ASP A 311 0.46 5.02 -0.75
CA ASP A 311 0.92 3.79 -0.11
C ASP A 311 0.50 2.61 -1.01
N LYS A 312 1.43 2.17 -1.87
CA LYS A 312 1.23 1.07 -2.83
C LYS A 312 0.88 -0.28 -2.18
N THR A 313 0.97 -0.38 -0.88
CA THR A 313 0.77 -1.61 -0.11
C THR A 313 -0.30 -1.49 0.98
N GLY A 314 -0.90 -0.31 1.16
CA GLY A 314 -1.86 -0.04 2.22
C GLY A 314 -3.31 -0.41 1.90
N GLU A 315 -4.19 -0.26 2.87
CA GLU A 315 -5.63 -0.55 2.78
C GLU A 315 -6.32 0.25 1.66
N GLU A 316 -5.88 1.48 1.38
CA GLU A 316 -6.43 2.35 0.32
C GLU A 316 -6.24 1.74 -1.08
N HIS A 317 -5.10 1.07 -1.33
CA HIS A 317 -4.85 0.32 -2.55
C HIS A 317 -5.93 -0.77 -2.79
N TYR A 318 -6.24 -1.56 -1.76
CA TYR A 318 -7.28 -2.59 -1.85
C TYR A 318 -8.68 -1.99 -1.97
N ASN A 319 -8.95 -0.87 -1.32
CA ASN A 319 -10.23 -0.18 -1.39
C ASN A 319 -10.50 0.39 -2.78
N LEU A 320 -9.50 1.01 -3.42
CA LEU A 320 -9.62 1.57 -4.76
C LEU A 320 -9.85 0.50 -5.81
N ILE A 321 -9.07 -0.59 -5.78
CA ILE A 321 -9.27 -1.69 -6.74
C ILE A 321 -10.60 -2.41 -6.49
N SER A 322 -11.05 -2.53 -5.25
CA SER A 322 -12.37 -3.07 -4.90
C SER A 322 -13.50 -2.17 -5.39
N ALA A 323 -13.35 -0.85 -5.29
CA ALA A 323 -14.30 0.11 -5.81
C ALA A 323 -14.41 0.05 -7.35
N LEU A 324 -13.27 -0.01 -8.06
CA LEU A 324 -13.23 -0.22 -9.51
C LEU A 324 -13.97 -1.51 -9.90
N HIS A 325 -13.66 -2.63 -9.25
CA HIS A 325 -14.29 -3.93 -9.52
C HIS A 325 -15.81 -3.89 -9.33
N LYS A 326 -16.26 -3.30 -8.21
CA LYS A 326 -17.68 -3.19 -7.89
C LYS A 326 -18.41 -2.26 -8.84
N SER A 327 -17.78 -1.18 -9.31
CA SER A 327 -18.36 -0.27 -10.30
C SER A 327 -18.57 -0.98 -11.65
N VAL A 328 -17.58 -1.72 -12.14
CA VAL A 328 -17.70 -2.54 -13.34
C VAL A 328 -18.81 -3.59 -13.18
N ARG A 329 -18.85 -4.30 -12.07
CA ARG A 329 -19.87 -5.32 -11.77
C ARG A 329 -21.27 -4.71 -11.71
N ASN A 330 -21.40 -3.48 -11.20
CA ASN A 330 -22.66 -2.75 -11.11
C ASN A 330 -23.04 -2.02 -12.43
N SER A 331 -22.29 -2.21 -13.51
CA SER A 331 -22.52 -1.56 -14.81
C SER A 331 -22.50 -0.04 -14.75
N ASP A 332 -21.62 0.54 -13.93
CA ASP A 332 -21.40 1.98 -13.79
C ASP A 332 -20.06 2.38 -14.42
N PRO A 333 -20.04 2.78 -15.71
CA PRO A 333 -18.81 3.15 -16.39
C PRO A 333 -18.19 4.44 -15.88
N ASP A 334 -18.99 5.39 -15.39
CA ASP A 334 -18.49 6.67 -14.91
C ASP A 334 -17.75 6.51 -13.58
N ALA A 335 -18.32 5.77 -12.63
CA ALA A 335 -17.63 5.41 -11.40
C ALA A 335 -16.39 4.56 -11.67
N ALA A 336 -16.46 3.61 -12.60
CA ALA A 336 -15.32 2.77 -12.95
C ALA A 336 -14.16 3.59 -13.55
N LEU A 337 -14.44 4.54 -14.46
CA LEU A 337 -13.45 5.48 -14.99
C LEU A 337 -12.85 6.38 -13.90
N TYR A 338 -13.67 6.88 -12.98
CA TYR A 338 -13.20 7.69 -11.86
C TYR A 338 -12.19 6.93 -10.99
N TRP A 339 -12.52 5.69 -10.60
CA TRP A 339 -11.63 4.87 -9.77
C TRP A 339 -10.36 4.45 -10.52
N LEU A 340 -10.46 4.14 -11.83
CA LEU A 340 -9.30 3.90 -12.69
C LEU A 340 -8.37 5.10 -12.72
N GLY A 341 -8.91 6.29 -13.04
CA GLY A 341 -8.15 7.54 -13.11
C GLY A 341 -7.47 7.84 -11.77
N ARG A 342 -8.21 7.67 -10.67
CA ARG A 342 -7.68 7.90 -9.32
C ARG A 342 -6.51 6.97 -8.97
N MET A 343 -6.54 5.69 -9.41
CA MET A 343 -5.44 4.74 -9.23
C MET A 343 -4.23 5.13 -10.07
N LEU A 344 -4.42 5.49 -11.34
CA LEU A 344 -3.34 5.88 -12.24
C LEU A 344 -2.65 7.17 -11.77
N GLU A 345 -3.42 8.20 -11.39
CA GLU A 345 -2.89 9.46 -10.84
C GLU A 345 -2.17 9.26 -9.51
N ALA A 346 -2.60 8.28 -8.71
CA ALA A 346 -1.91 7.88 -7.49
C ALA A 346 -0.61 7.09 -7.73
N GLY A 347 -0.25 6.81 -8.99
CA GLY A 347 0.98 6.11 -9.37
C GLY A 347 0.93 4.59 -9.18
N GLU A 348 -0.26 3.99 -9.20
CA GLU A 348 -0.40 2.54 -9.20
C GLU A 348 0.25 1.92 -10.44
N ASP A 349 0.77 0.69 -10.29
CA ASP A 349 1.32 -0.07 -11.41
C ASP A 349 0.23 -0.34 -12.47
N PRO A 350 0.33 0.23 -13.69
CA PRO A 350 -0.68 0.02 -14.73
C PRO A 350 -0.88 -1.45 -15.10
N LEU A 351 0.18 -2.27 -15.02
CA LEU A 351 0.08 -3.71 -15.26
C LEU A 351 -0.62 -4.44 -14.12
N TYR A 352 -0.53 -3.95 -12.88
CA TYR A 352 -1.36 -4.46 -11.79
C TYR A 352 -2.84 -4.18 -12.05
N ILE A 353 -3.19 -2.96 -12.45
CA ILE A 353 -4.57 -2.61 -12.82
C ILE A 353 -5.04 -3.50 -13.98
N ALA A 354 -4.22 -3.66 -15.04
CA ALA A 354 -4.53 -4.52 -16.18
C ALA A 354 -4.83 -5.95 -15.76
N ARG A 355 -4.04 -6.54 -14.84
CA ARG A 355 -4.31 -7.89 -14.29
C ARG A 355 -5.69 -7.97 -13.63
N ARG A 356 -6.11 -6.92 -12.94
CA ARG A 356 -7.44 -6.87 -12.31
C ARG A 356 -8.55 -6.72 -13.35
N VAL A 357 -8.35 -5.92 -14.38
CA VAL A 357 -9.29 -5.75 -15.50
C VAL A 357 -9.50 -7.07 -16.26
N VAL A 358 -8.42 -7.80 -16.54
CA VAL A 358 -8.49 -9.16 -17.12
C VAL A 358 -9.28 -10.11 -16.23
N ARG A 359 -9.09 -10.05 -14.91
CA ARG A 359 -9.85 -10.87 -13.97
C ARG A 359 -11.35 -10.54 -14.00
N MET A 360 -11.74 -9.26 -14.08
CA MET A 360 -13.14 -8.85 -14.20
C MET A 360 -13.79 -9.43 -15.47
N ALA A 361 -13.05 -9.45 -16.59
CA ALA A 361 -13.54 -10.03 -17.84
C ALA A 361 -13.91 -11.51 -17.70
N VAL A 362 -13.19 -12.29 -16.90
CA VAL A 362 -13.44 -13.72 -16.70
C VAL A 362 -14.46 -13.96 -15.59
N GLU A 363 -14.41 -13.18 -14.49
CA GLU A 363 -15.21 -13.40 -13.29
C GLU A 363 -16.63 -12.84 -13.43
N ASP A 364 -16.77 -11.62 -13.98
CA ASP A 364 -18.03 -10.88 -14.00
C ASP A 364 -18.73 -10.90 -15.37
N ILE A 365 -18.00 -11.08 -16.47
CA ILE A 365 -18.55 -11.15 -17.83
C ILE A 365 -18.59 -12.61 -18.31
N GLY A 366 -17.52 -13.34 -18.15
CA GLY A 366 -17.41 -14.75 -18.49
C GLY A 366 -17.80 -15.05 -19.93
N LEU A 367 -18.67 -16.06 -20.11
CA LEU A 367 -19.15 -16.48 -21.42
C LEU A 367 -20.38 -15.70 -21.91
N ALA A 368 -20.89 -14.73 -21.14
CA ALA A 368 -21.92 -13.83 -21.65
C ALA A 368 -21.37 -12.98 -22.81
N ASP A 369 -20.08 -12.59 -22.72
CA ASP A 369 -19.34 -11.99 -23.84
C ASP A 369 -17.88 -12.47 -23.85
N PRO A 370 -17.56 -13.52 -24.63
CA PRO A 370 -16.20 -14.06 -24.73
C PRO A 370 -15.16 -13.07 -25.27
N SER A 371 -15.59 -12.01 -25.98
CA SER A 371 -14.68 -10.99 -26.51
C SER A 371 -14.04 -10.14 -25.44
N ALA A 372 -14.66 -10.07 -24.26
CA ALA A 372 -14.20 -9.27 -23.13
C ALA A 372 -12.77 -9.63 -22.71
N LEU A 373 -12.46 -10.92 -22.61
CA LEU A 373 -11.11 -11.39 -22.25
C LEU A 373 -10.06 -10.95 -23.28
N SER A 374 -10.35 -11.12 -24.57
CA SER A 374 -9.42 -10.73 -25.66
C SER A 374 -9.17 -9.23 -25.68
N LEU A 375 -10.21 -8.42 -25.48
CA LEU A 375 -10.09 -6.96 -25.41
C LEU A 375 -9.25 -6.52 -24.23
N CYS A 376 -9.44 -7.12 -23.05
CA CYS A 376 -8.65 -6.80 -21.86
C CYS A 376 -7.18 -7.22 -22.00
N MET A 377 -6.90 -8.33 -22.69
CA MET A 377 -5.53 -8.73 -23.02
C MET A 377 -4.88 -7.75 -24.00
N ALA A 378 -5.61 -7.33 -25.05
CA ALA A 378 -5.12 -6.30 -25.97
C ALA A 378 -4.85 -4.95 -25.26
N ALA A 379 -5.71 -4.56 -24.32
CA ALA A 379 -5.49 -3.36 -23.51
C ALA A 379 -4.23 -3.48 -22.64
N ARG A 380 -4.00 -4.63 -22.00
CA ARG A 380 -2.77 -4.92 -21.25
C ARG A 380 -1.53 -4.83 -22.14
N ASP A 381 -1.58 -5.43 -23.35
CA ASP A 381 -0.46 -5.41 -24.29
C ASP A 381 -0.19 -3.99 -24.81
N ALA A 382 -1.23 -3.19 -25.04
CA ALA A 382 -1.11 -1.79 -25.40
C ALA A 382 -0.42 -0.97 -24.30
N VAL A 383 -0.77 -1.16 -23.04
CA VAL A 383 -0.10 -0.51 -21.89
C VAL A 383 1.38 -0.87 -21.83
N ASP A 384 1.71 -2.14 -22.03
CA ASP A 384 3.09 -2.63 -22.00
C ASP A 384 3.92 -2.09 -23.18
N PHE A 385 3.31 -1.99 -24.36
CA PHE A 385 3.97 -1.56 -25.62
C PHE A 385 4.10 -0.04 -25.73
N ILE A 386 3.03 0.70 -25.41
CA ILE A 386 3.00 2.15 -25.59
C ILE A 386 3.60 2.85 -24.37
N GLY A 387 3.36 2.30 -23.16
CA GLY A 387 3.72 2.91 -21.88
C GLY A 387 2.75 3.98 -21.42
N MET A 388 3.08 4.63 -20.30
CA MET A 388 2.28 5.71 -19.71
C MET A 388 2.89 7.07 -20.09
N PRO A 389 2.10 8.14 -20.28
CA PRO A 389 0.65 8.22 -19.99
C PRO A 389 -0.28 7.72 -21.11
N GLU A 390 0.20 7.52 -22.33
CA GLU A 390 -0.64 7.24 -23.52
C GLU A 390 -1.42 5.92 -23.38
N GLY A 391 -0.85 4.91 -22.71
CA GLY A 391 -1.48 3.62 -22.44
C GLY A 391 -2.73 3.67 -21.55
N ASN A 392 -2.99 4.80 -20.87
CA ASN A 392 -4.13 4.95 -19.96
C ASN A 392 -5.48 4.76 -20.68
N LEU A 393 -5.59 5.21 -21.93
CA LEU A 393 -6.82 5.11 -22.73
C LEU A 393 -7.16 3.67 -23.10
N ALA A 394 -6.17 2.80 -23.24
CA ALA A 394 -6.42 1.37 -23.49
C ALA A 394 -7.10 0.72 -22.25
N LEU A 395 -6.66 1.04 -21.05
CA LEU A 395 -7.33 0.60 -19.82
C LEU A 395 -8.73 1.21 -19.67
N ALA A 396 -8.87 2.50 -19.98
CA ALA A 396 -10.17 3.18 -19.92
C ALA A 396 -11.17 2.53 -20.89
N GLN A 397 -10.76 2.22 -22.12
CA GLN A 397 -11.58 1.50 -23.10
C GLN A 397 -12.03 0.14 -22.55
N ALA A 398 -11.12 -0.64 -22.00
CA ALA A 398 -11.43 -1.94 -21.42
C ALA A 398 -12.43 -1.83 -20.25
N VAL A 399 -12.24 -0.89 -19.35
CA VAL A 399 -13.10 -0.67 -18.19
C VAL A 399 -14.52 -0.25 -18.60
N VAL A 400 -14.66 0.66 -19.57
CA VAL A 400 -15.98 1.06 -20.12
C VAL A 400 -16.65 -0.11 -20.81
N TYR A 401 -15.91 -0.86 -21.63
CA TYR A 401 -16.44 -2.04 -22.29
C TYR A 401 -16.98 -3.06 -21.30
N LEU A 402 -16.19 -3.43 -20.28
CA LEU A 402 -16.61 -4.35 -19.23
C LEU A 402 -17.82 -3.84 -18.45
N SER A 403 -17.91 -2.53 -18.22
CA SER A 403 -19.04 -1.94 -17.50
C SER A 403 -20.34 -2.08 -18.31
N ALA A 404 -20.27 -1.94 -19.63
CA ALA A 404 -21.40 -2.04 -20.55
C ALA A 404 -21.74 -3.48 -20.97
N ALA A 405 -20.81 -4.43 -20.84
CA ALA A 405 -20.99 -5.82 -21.28
C ALA A 405 -22.05 -6.56 -20.43
N PRO A 406 -22.75 -7.56 -21.02
CA PRO A 406 -23.65 -8.42 -20.24
C PRO A 406 -22.89 -9.17 -19.16
N LYS A 407 -23.50 -9.34 -17.98
CA LYS A 407 -22.85 -9.90 -16.80
C LYS A 407 -23.19 -11.38 -16.61
N SER A 408 -22.17 -12.20 -16.36
CA SER A 408 -22.35 -13.59 -15.95
C SER A 408 -21.19 -14.06 -15.08
N ASN A 409 -21.49 -14.58 -13.91
CA ASN A 409 -20.58 -15.28 -13.05
C ASN A 409 -20.73 -16.81 -13.09
N ALA A 410 -21.46 -17.33 -14.07
CA ALA A 410 -21.80 -18.76 -14.16
C ALA A 410 -20.55 -19.65 -14.20
N LEU A 411 -19.50 -19.22 -14.95
CA LEU A 411 -18.24 -19.94 -15.01
C LEU A 411 -17.50 -19.93 -13.67
N TYR A 412 -17.45 -18.78 -12.99
CA TYR A 412 -16.83 -18.64 -11.68
C TYR A 412 -17.50 -19.56 -10.63
N THR A 413 -18.82 -19.55 -10.59
CA THR A 413 -19.62 -20.42 -9.71
C THR A 413 -19.41 -21.90 -10.05
N ALA A 414 -19.43 -22.23 -11.35
CA ALA A 414 -19.20 -23.61 -11.82
C ALA A 414 -17.85 -24.16 -11.35
N TYR A 415 -16.79 -23.38 -11.54
CA TYR A 415 -15.43 -23.78 -11.13
C TYR A 415 -15.29 -23.86 -9.60
N GLY A 416 -15.96 -22.97 -8.85
CA GLY A 416 -16.06 -23.04 -7.39
C GLY A 416 -16.67 -24.36 -6.90
N ASN A 417 -17.77 -24.79 -7.52
CA ASN A 417 -18.42 -26.08 -7.21
C ASN A 417 -17.52 -27.28 -7.59
N VAL A 418 -16.82 -27.23 -8.72
CA VAL A 418 -15.83 -28.27 -9.06
C VAL A 418 -14.74 -28.37 -8.00
N LYS A 419 -14.19 -27.24 -7.57
CA LYS A 419 -13.16 -27.20 -6.54
C LYS A 419 -13.66 -27.80 -5.22
N GLN A 420 -14.86 -27.47 -4.82
CA GLN A 420 -15.49 -28.02 -3.61
C GLN A 420 -15.65 -29.54 -3.71
N ASP A 421 -16.14 -30.06 -4.85
CA ASP A 421 -16.28 -31.53 -5.04
C ASP A 421 -14.92 -32.22 -5.03
N VAL A 422 -13.89 -31.64 -5.67
CA VAL A 422 -12.51 -32.18 -5.65
C VAL A 422 -11.94 -32.23 -4.23
N GLU A 423 -12.25 -31.25 -3.38
CA GLU A 423 -11.80 -31.22 -1.98
C GLU A 423 -12.57 -32.19 -1.06
N GLN A 424 -13.85 -32.44 -1.36
CA GLN A 424 -14.76 -33.20 -0.50
C GLN A 424 -14.90 -34.68 -0.89
N THR A 425 -14.55 -35.04 -2.13
CA THR A 425 -14.67 -36.43 -2.60
C THR A 425 -13.32 -37.12 -2.62
N SER A 426 -13.36 -38.49 -2.53
CA SER A 426 -12.16 -39.27 -2.78
C SER A 426 -11.69 -39.09 -4.23
N ALA A 427 -10.37 -39.09 -4.44
CA ALA A 427 -9.76 -39.04 -5.78
C ALA A 427 -10.02 -40.35 -6.53
N ASP A 428 -11.24 -40.53 -7.00
CA ASP A 428 -11.62 -41.70 -7.79
C ASP A 428 -10.82 -41.74 -9.10
N PRO A 429 -10.41 -42.93 -9.53
CA PRO A 429 -9.60 -43.06 -10.74
C PRO A 429 -10.42 -42.65 -11.99
N VAL A 430 -9.74 -42.11 -13.00
CA VAL A 430 -10.34 -41.83 -14.31
C VAL A 430 -11.03 -43.09 -14.84
N PRO A 431 -12.28 -43.01 -15.31
CA PRO A 431 -13.00 -44.16 -15.89
C PRO A 431 -12.19 -44.87 -16.99
N LEU A 432 -12.21 -46.20 -17.00
CA LEU A 432 -11.33 -47.01 -17.88
C LEU A 432 -11.52 -46.69 -19.38
N HIS A 433 -12.74 -46.38 -19.80
CA HIS A 433 -13.05 -46.05 -21.21
C HIS A 433 -12.45 -44.69 -21.66
N LEU A 434 -12.13 -43.79 -20.70
CA LEU A 434 -11.49 -42.52 -20.98
C LEU A 434 -9.95 -42.57 -20.95
N ARG A 435 -9.38 -43.72 -20.52
CA ARG A 435 -7.93 -43.87 -20.46
C ARG A 435 -7.35 -44.28 -21.77
N ASN A 436 -6.26 -43.68 -22.21
CA ASN A 436 -5.53 -44.08 -23.41
C ASN A 436 -4.87 -45.46 -23.21
N ALA A 437 -4.87 -46.31 -24.25
CA ALA A 437 -4.32 -47.65 -24.26
C ALA A 437 -3.17 -47.80 -25.28
N PRO A 438 -2.03 -47.11 -25.13
CA PRO A 438 -0.93 -47.13 -26.10
C PRO A 438 -0.21 -48.50 -26.16
N THR A 439 -0.32 -49.33 -25.13
CA THR A 439 0.35 -50.65 -25.09
C THR A 439 -0.65 -51.80 -25.09
N THR A 440 -0.19 -53.00 -25.53
CA THR A 440 -1.01 -54.22 -25.52
C THR A 440 -1.45 -54.59 -24.10
N LEU A 441 -0.60 -54.37 -23.12
CA LEU A 441 -0.93 -54.61 -21.69
C LEU A 441 -2.08 -53.72 -21.25
N MET A 442 -2.06 -52.41 -21.57
CA MET A 442 -3.14 -51.49 -21.21
C MET A 442 -4.47 -51.85 -21.91
N LYS A 443 -4.42 -52.28 -23.18
CA LYS A 443 -5.61 -52.81 -23.86
C LYS A 443 -6.14 -54.05 -23.15
N GLY A 444 -5.27 -54.98 -22.70
CA GLY A 444 -5.65 -56.14 -21.92
C GLY A 444 -6.27 -55.83 -20.57
N LEU A 445 -5.90 -54.70 -19.95
CA LEU A 445 -6.48 -54.18 -18.73
C LEU A 445 -7.80 -53.42 -18.93
N GLY A 446 -8.30 -53.34 -20.16
CA GLY A 446 -9.59 -52.72 -20.49
C GLY A 446 -9.53 -51.17 -20.69
N TYR A 447 -8.33 -50.60 -20.81
CA TYR A 447 -8.19 -49.17 -21.10
C TYR A 447 -8.74 -48.84 -22.47
N GLY A 448 -9.56 -47.77 -22.59
CA GLY A 448 -10.23 -47.33 -23.81
C GLY A 448 -11.40 -48.21 -24.26
N ARG A 449 -11.71 -49.31 -23.53
CA ARG A 449 -12.81 -50.19 -23.90
C ARG A 449 -14.15 -49.52 -23.67
N GLY A 450 -14.96 -49.46 -24.75
CA GLY A 450 -16.27 -48.78 -24.68
C GLY A 450 -16.20 -47.27 -24.91
N TYR A 451 -15.05 -46.74 -25.32
CA TYR A 451 -14.97 -45.35 -25.74
C TYR A 451 -15.76 -45.11 -27.03
N GLN A 452 -16.64 -44.15 -27.03
CA GLN A 452 -17.43 -43.73 -28.20
C GLN A 452 -16.81 -42.46 -28.78
N TYR A 453 -16.34 -42.51 -30.00
CA TYR A 453 -15.78 -41.35 -30.68
C TYR A 453 -16.91 -40.47 -31.24
N ALA A 454 -17.09 -39.27 -30.66
CA ALA A 454 -18.23 -38.42 -30.98
C ALA A 454 -18.33 -38.06 -32.48
N HIS A 455 -17.22 -38.00 -33.20
CA HIS A 455 -17.22 -37.69 -34.65
C HIS A 455 -17.81 -38.79 -35.51
N ASP A 456 -17.95 -40.02 -34.99
CA ASP A 456 -18.60 -41.13 -35.69
C ASP A 456 -20.14 -41.04 -35.67
N PHE A 457 -20.69 -40.09 -34.95
CA PHE A 457 -22.14 -39.85 -34.79
C PHE A 457 -22.57 -38.60 -35.56
N ASP A 458 -23.76 -38.58 -36.11
CA ASP A 458 -24.26 -37.48 -36.95
C ASP A 458 -24.34 -36.17 -36.15
N GLU A 459 -24.88 -36.20 -34.95
CA GLU A 459 -25.01 -35.00 -34.11
C GLU A 459 -23.72 -34.64 -33.37
N LYS A 460 -22.63 -35.42 -33.53
CA LYS A 460 -21.34 -35.28 -32.83
C LYS A 460 -21.49 -35.29 -31.28
N VAL A 461 -22.50 -36.02 -30.79
CA VAL A 461 -22.82 -36.15 -29.37
C VAL A 461 -22.94 -37.63 -29.02
N THR A 462 -22.34 -38.06 -27.92
CA THR A 462 -22.49 -39.43 -27.37
C THR A 462 -23.14 -39.34 -25.99
N ASP A 463 -23.75 -40.42 -25.54
CA ASP A 463 -24.35 -40.53 -24.18
C ASP A 463 -23.36 -41.02 -23.14
N MET A 464 -22.09 -41.18 -23.50
CA MET A 464 -21.01 -41.69 -22.65
C MET A 464 -20.87 -40.87 -21.36
N GLN A 465 -20.75 -41.57 -20.24
CA GLN A 465 -20.44 -40.94 -18.93
C GLN A 465 -18.95 -40.60 -18.84
N CYS A 466 -18.64 -39.31 -18.63
CA CYS A 466 -17.27 -38.83 -18.54
C CYS A 466 -16.81 -38.47 -17.12
N LEU A 467 -17.73 -38.30 -16.18
CA LEU A 467 -17.38 -38.13 -14.77
C LEU A 467 -17.17 -39.48 -14.07
N PRO A 468 -16.39 -39.54 -13.00
CA PRO A 468 -16.33 -40.71 -12.11
C PRO A 468 -17.73 -41.11 -11.60
N ASP A 469 -17.88 -42.36 -11.19
CA ASP A 469 -19.19 -42.91 -10.81
C ASP A 469 -19.80 -42.19 -9.58
N ASN A 470 -18.97 -41.76 -8.64
CA ASN A 470 -19.39 -40.99 -7.46
C ASN A 470 -19.91 -39.58 -7.79
N LEU A 471 -19.57 -39.04 -8.98
CA LEU A 471 -20.01 -37.76 -9.50
C LEU A 471 -21.00 -37.86 -10.67
N ARG A 472 -21.54 -39.08 -10.91
CA ARG A 472 -22.48 -39.31 -12.01
C ARG A 472 -23.70 -38.41 -11.90
N GLY A 473 -24.04 -37.72 -13.01
CA GLY A 473 -25.16 -36.80 -13.07
C GLY A 473 -24.90 -35.41 -12.50
N ARG A 474 -23.71 -35.14 -11.96
CA ARG A 474 -23.33 -33.81 -11.50
C ARG A 474 -23.32 -32.81 -12.65
N VAL A 475 -23.90 -31.63 -12.46
CA VAL A 475 -23.90 -30.53 -13.40
C VAL A 475 -23.28 -29.33 -12.69
N TYR A 476 -22.19 -28.83 -13.26
CA TYR A 476 -21.47 -27.68 -12.68
C TYR A 476 -21.83 -26.38 -13.36
N TYR A 477 -21.85 -26.37 -14.71
CA TYR A 477 -22.05 -25.18 -15.50
C TYR A 477 -23.54 -24.96 -15.83
N HIS A 478 -24.07 -23.84 -15.32
CA HIS A 478 -25.44 -23.39 -15.54
C HIS A 478 -25.42 -22.04 -16.24
N PRO A 479 -25.46 -21.99 -17.58
CA PRO A 479 -25.42 -20.73 -18.32
C PRO A 479 -26.61 -19.83 -18.00
N THR A 480 -26.34 -18.52 -17.96
CA THR A 480 -27.36 -17.49 -17.75
C THR A 480 -28.18 -17.25 -19.03
N SER A 481 -29.12 -16.29 -18.99
CA SER A 481 -29.81 -15.79 -20.16
C SER A 481 -29.13 -14.61 -20.84
N GLU A 482 -28.00 -14.19 -20.30
CA GLU A 482 -27.31 -12.98 -20.74
C GLU A 482 -26.38 -13.23 -21.94
N GLY A 483 -26.35 -12.29 -22.88
CA GLY A 483 -25.43 -12.29 -24.02
C GLY A 483 -25.40 -13.61 -24.79
N ILE A 484 -24.19 -14.12 -25.06
CA ILE A 484 -23.97 -15.37 -25.81
C ILE A 484 -24.35 -16.59 -24.98
N GLU A 485 -24.37 -16.52 -23.64
CA GLU A 485 -24.76 -17.67 -22.79
C GLU A 485 -26.16 -18.17 -23.05
N LYS A 486 -27.09 -17.33 -23.54
CA LYS A 486 -28.42 -17.77 -23.96
C LYS A 486 -28.32 -18.85 -25.04
N ARG A 487 -27.47 -18.66 -26.06
CA ARG A 487 -27.24 -19.65 -27.13
C ARG A 487 -26.54 -20.90 -26.61
N ILE A 488 -25.60 -20.74 -25.70
CA ILE A 488 -24.92 -21.86 -25.03
C ILE A 488 -25.93 -22.69 -24.25
N ARG A 489 -26.86 -22.07 -23.53
CA ARG A 489 -27.93 -22.75 -22.80
C ARG A 489 -28.82 -23.56 -23.75
N GLU A 490 -29.33 -22.96 -24.79
CA GLU A 490 -30.17 -23.63 -25.82
C GLU A 490 -29.44 -24.85 -26.41
N ARG A 491 -28.15 -24.72 -26.73
CA ARG A 491 -27.34 -25.84 -27.25
C ARG A 491 -27.12 -26.94 -26.21
N LEU A 492 -26.89 -26.60 -24.95
CA LEU A 492 -26.75 -27.60 -23.88
C LEU A 492 -28.05 -28.34 -23.58
N GLU A 493 -29.21 -27.71 -23.72
CA GLU A 493 -30.53 -28.33 -23.61
C GLU A 493 -30.74 -29.33 -24.73
N GLU A 494 -30.42 -28.95 -25.97
CA GLU A 494 -30.44 -29.84 -27.13
C GLU A 494 -29.53 -31.06 -26.93
N ILE A 495 -28.27 -30.86 -26.50
CA ILE A 495 -27.34 -31.94 -26.21
C ILE A 495 -27.88 -32.88 -25.13
N ARG A 496 -28.50 -32.36 -24.08
CA ARG A 496 -29.12 -33.17 -23.02
C ARG A 496 -30.26 -34.02 -23.56
N LYS A 497 -31.07 -33.46 -24.46
CA LYS A 497 -32.16 -34.19 -25.12
C LYS A 497 -31.60 -35.34 -25.96
N ILE A 498 -30.63 -35.11 -26.86
CA ILE A 498 -29.96 -36.13 -27.66
C ILE A 498 -29.39 -37.25 -26.78
N LYS A 499 -28.72 -36.90 -25.67
CA LYS A 499 -28.19 -37.89 -24.72
C LYS A 499 -29.29 -38.70 -24.04
N SER A 500 -30.40 -38.07 -23.71
CA SER A 500 -31.55 -38.74 -23.09
C SER A 500 -32.21 -39.73 -24.04
N ASP A 501 -32.40 -39.35 -25.30
CA ASP A 501 -33.06 -40.17 -26.32
C ASP A 501 -32.21 -41.41 -26.65
N ARG A 502 -30.88 -41.26 -26.78
CA ARG A 502 -29.94 -42.40 -27.00
C ARG A 502 -29.86 -43.37 -25.81
N ARG A 503 -30.12 -42.94 -24.58
CA ARG A 503 -30.16 -43.84 -23.41
C ARG A 503 -31.45 -44.67 -23.36
N ARG A 504 -32.47 -44.29 -24.11
CA ARG A 504 -33.76 -44.99 -24.17
C ARG A 504 -33.80 -46.00 -25.28
N GLU A 505 -32.98 -45.85 -26.32
CA GLU A 505 -32.68 -46.81 -27.36
C GLU A 505 -31.69 -47.89 -26.89
#